data_b9a6a97ba78ac5f79e46b2c71431fa1e
#
_entry.id   b9a6a97ba78ac5f79e46b2c71431fa1e
#
_cell.length_a   1.000
_cell.length_b   1.000
_cell.length_c   1.000
_cell.angle_alpha   90.00
_cell.angle_beta   90.00
_cell.angle_gamma   90.00
#
_symmetry.space_group_name_H-M   'P 1'
#
loop_
_entity.id
_entity.type
_entity.pdbx_description
1 polymer ?
#
loop_
_entity_poly.entity_id
_entity_poly.type
_entity_poly.pdbx_seq_one_letter_code
_entity_poly.pdbx_strand_id
1 'polypeptide(L)'
;MKRLLFYATLLLMLPVLLTSCDETEELTDVEYTNWAERNDQVFLATLAQARTAVAAARARYGDDWTAHCPWRVFRTYAMVDTVKAKPTDSIAVYVQREGTGRMTPIATDSIRMNFLGRYIPNVLSTDEEARTRGEVFAYSGVSKDSTNIFSPNYCSPAKYRVSNNIEGVSTALQHMRTGDQWRIYVPSELAYGTTSSYVRASSMLIYTIELKGVWRSSTINEGW
;
A
#
# COMPACT_ATOMS: atom_id res chain seq x y z
N MET A 1 -56.33 -7.03 -52.54
CA MET A 1 -55.81 -5.72 -52.14
C MET A 1 -55.69 -5.57 -50.61
N LYS A 2 -56.66 -6.00 -49.77
CA LYS A 2 -56.58 -5.86 -48.30
C LYS A 2 -55.45 -6.68 -47.63
N ARG A 3 -55.06 -7.83 -48.17
CA ARG A 3 -53.96 -8.63 -47.61
C ARG A 3 -52.57 -8.11 -47.92
N LEU A 4 -52.39 -7.42 -49.03
CA LEU A 4 -51.10 -6.81 -49.40
C LEU A 4 -50.79 -5.55 -48.55
N LEU A 5 -51.83 -4.80 -48.18
CA LEU A 5 -51.66 -3.64 -47.25
C LEU A 5 -51.25 -4.07 -45.83
N PHE A 6 -51.74 -5.26 -45.39
CA PHE A 6 -51.42 -5.74 -44.04
C PHE A 6 -49.95 -6.18 -43.90
N TYR A 7 -49.38 -6.76 -44.97
CA TYR A 7 -47.95 -7.11 -44.99
C TYR A 7 -47.05 -5.90 -45.19
N ALA A 8 -47.48 -4.86 -45.89
CA ALA A 8 -46.76 -3.62 -46.05
C ALA A 8 -46.68 -2.80 -44.72
N THR A 9 -47.77 -2.80 -43.92
CA THR A 9 -47.76 -2.16 -42.59
C THR A 9 -46.97 -2.99 -41.56
N LEU A 10 -46.94 -4.31 -41.66
CA LEU A 10 -46.12 -5.17 -40.78
C LEU A 10 -44.63 -5.04 -41.10
N LEU A 11 -44.23 -4.81 -42.35
CA LEU A 11 -42.84 -4.63 -42.76
C LEU A 11 -42.28 -3.24 -42.40
N LEU A 12 -43.15 -2.22 -42.19
CA LEU A 12 -42.77 -0.88 -41.82
C LEU A 12 -42.57 -0.69 -40.29
N MET A 13 -43.04 -1.68 -39.48
CA MET A 13 -42.92 -1.65 -38.02
C MET A 13 -41.66 -2.39 -37.50
N LEU A 14 -40.84 -3.02 -38.37
CA LEU A 14 -39.72 -3.87 -37.97
C LEU A 14 -38.35 -3.19 -37.80
N PRO A 15 -38.11 -1.95 -38.20
CA PRO A 15 -36.79 -1.33 -37.95
C PRO A 15 -36.66 -0.48 -36.69
N VAL A 16 -37.64 -0.49 -35.78
CA VAL A 16 -37.58 0.41 -34.56
C VAL A 16 -37.08 -0.32 -33.32
N LEU A 17 -36.73 -1.60 -33.40
CA LEU A 17 -36.30 -2.38 -32.24
C LEU A 17 -34.80 -2.73 -32.19
N LEU A 18 -33.95 -2.08 -33.00
CA LEU A 18 -32.50 -2.36 -33.01
C LEU A 18 -31.63 -1.12 -32.71
N THR A 19 -32.17 -0.14 -32.01
CA THR A 19 -31.32 0.91 -31.42
C THR A 19 -31.46 0.85 -29.91
N SER A 20 -31.21 -0.32 -29.32
CA SER A 20 -30.67 -0.40 -27.99
C SER A 20 -29.14 -0.42 -28.15
N CYS A 21 -28.55 0.71 -28.48
CA CYS A 21 -27.23 0.99 -27.99
C CYS A 21 -27.39 1.08 -26.47
N ASP A 22 -27.03 0.02 -25.78
CA ASP A 22 -26.48 0.13 -24.45
C ASP A 22 -25.19 0.97 -24.63
N GLU A 23 -25.29 2.28 -24.64
CA GLU A 23 -24.26 3.13 -24.13
C GLU A 23 -24.23 2.80 -22.65
N THR A 24 -23.51 1.74 -22.26
CA THR A 24 -22.81 1.74 -21.00
C THR A 24 -21.91 2.98 -21.10
N GLU A 25 -22.42 4.12 -20.61
CA GLU A 25 -21.54 5.16 -20.11
C GLU A 25 -20.61 4.42 -19.16
N GLU A 26 -19.36 4.10 -19.60
CA GLU A 26 -18.27 3.90 -18.67
C GLU A 26 -18.29 5.18 -17.84
N LEU A 27 -18.90 5.09 -16.66
CA LEU A 27 -18.72 6.07 -15.60
C LEU A 27 -17.21 6.02 -15.37
N THR A 28 -16.49 6.86 -16.14
CA THR A 28 -15.07 7.09 -15.89
C THR A 28 -15.03 7.51 -14.45
N ASP A 29 -14.45 6.67 -13.60
CA ASP A 29 -14.38 6.88 -12.17
C ASP A 29 -13.49 8.12 -11.96
N VAL A 30 -14.13 9.30 -12.03
CA VAL A 30 -13.48 10.61 -11.98
C VAL A 30 -12.57 10.71 -10.77
N GLU A 31 -12.96 10.03 -9.68
CA GLU A 31 -12.22 9.98 -8.43
C GLU A 31 -10.81 9.38 -8.64
N TYR A 32 -10.65 8.46 -9.58
CA TYR A 32 -9.39 7.75 -9.84
C TYR A 32 -8.72 8.14 -11.16
N THR A 33 -9.13 9.25 -11.75
CA THR A 33 -8.47 9.80 -12.94
C THR A 33 -6.96 9.96 -12.69
N ASN A 34 -6.14 9.50 -13.64
CA ASN A 34 -4.67 9.50 -13.57
C ASN A 34 -4.10 8.85 -12.30
N TRP A 35 -4.78 7.82 -11.79
CA TRP A 35 -4.43 7.20 -10.52
C TRP A 35 -2.99 6.71 -10.44
N ALA A 36 -2.51 5.99 -11.46
CA ALA A 36 -1.15 5.49 -11.52
C ALA A 36 -0.11 6.63 -11.44
N GLU A 37 -0.27 7.65 -12.30
CA GLU A 37 0.63 8.79 -12.35
C GLU A 37 0.64 9.56 -11.01
N ARG A 38 -0.51 9.76 -10.39
CA ARG A 38 -0.63 10.42 -9.08
C ARG A 38 0.10 9.63 -8.00
N ASN A 39 -0.02 8.31 -7.99
CA ASN A 39 0.68 7.44 -7.05
C ASN A 39 2.20 7.51 -7.23
N ASP A 40 2.68 7.46 -8.48
CA ASP A 40 4.10 7.57 -8.80
C ASP A 40 4.66 8.92 -8.36
N GLN A 41 3.96 10.02 -8.65
CA GLN A 41 4.38 11.36 -8.24
C GLN A 41 4.48 11.48 -6.71
N VAL A 42 3.48 10.99 -5.96
CA VAL A 42 3.50 11.02 -4.49
C VAL A 42 4.63 10.17 -3.95
N PHE A 43 4.84 8.97 -4.52
CA PHE A 43 5.95 8.11 -4.10
C PHE A 43 7.31 8.75 -4.34
N LEU A 44 7.56 9.26 -5.56
CA LEU A 44 8.84 9.88 -5.91
C LEU A 44 9.13 11.11 -5.06
N ALA A 45 8.11 11.94 -4.77
CA ALA A 45 8.24 13.09 -3.88
C ALA A 45 8.60 12.65 -2.45
N THR A 46 7.92 11.63 -1.92
CA THR A 46 8.17 11.07 -0.59
C THR A 46 9.57 10.48 -0.48
N LEU A 47 10.00 9.73 -1.50
CA LEU A 47 11.33 9.14 -1.57
C LEU A 47 12.42 10.21 -1.63
N ALA A 48 12.22 11.27 -2.41
CA ALA A 48 13.13 12.41 -2.50
C ALA A 48 13.26 13.14 -1.15
N GLN A 49 12.14 13.37 -0.47
CA GLN A 49 12.10 13.93 0.88
C GLN A 49 12.91 13.06 1.86
N ALA A 50 12.66 11.76 1.89
CA ALA A 50 13.36 10.83 2.76
C ALA A 50 14.86 10.82 2.50
N ARG A 51 15.29 10.76 1.23
CA ARG A 51 16.71 10.78 0.83
C ARG A 51 17.40 12.08 1.25
N THR A 52 16.76 13.23 1.04
CA THR A 52 17.27 14.54 1.45
C THR A 52 17.44 14.62 2.96
N ALA A 53 16.44 14.20 3.73
CA ALA A 53 16.50 14.19 5.19
C ALA A 53 17.63 13.28 5.71
N VAL A 54 17.75 12.06 5.16
CA VAL A 54 18.84 11.13 5.52
C VAL A 54 20.20 11.69 5.17
N ALA A 55 20.37 12.28 3.99
CA ALA A 55 21.64 12.89 3.58
C ALA A 55 22.04 14.04 4.50
N ALA A 56 21.11 14.93 4.83
CA ALA A 56 21.35 16.05 5.75
C ALA A 56 21.72 15.58 7.16
N ALA A 57 21.03 14.54 7.67
CA ALA A 57 21.33 13.99 8.98
C ALA A 57 22.70 13.33 9.02
N ARG A 58 23.06 12.54 8.01
CA ARG A 58 24.38 11.91 7.89
C ARG A 58 25.51 12.95 7.82
N ALA A 59 25.31 14.01 7.04
CA ALA A 59 26.29 15.10 6.94
C ALA A 59 26.50 15.82 8.28
N ARG A 60 25.45 15.93 9.11
CA ARG A 60 25.51 16.66 10.37
C ARG A 60 25.95 15.79 11.56
N TYR A 61 25.53 14.54 11.62
CA TYR A 61 25.66 13.68 12.81
C TYR A 61 26.51 12.42 12.57
N GLY A 62 27.05 12.24 11.35
CA GLY A 62 27.87 11.06 11.03
C GLY A 62 27.15 9.75 11.29
N ASP A 63 27.79 8.84 12.02
CA ASP A 63 27.24 7.49 12.30
C ASP A 63 26.01 7.53 13.23
N ASP A 64 25.84 8.60 14.02
CA ASP A 64 24.70 8.76 14.94
C ASP A 64 23.44 9.34 14.27
N TRP A 65 23.45 9.46 12.94
CA TRP A 65 22.36 10.10 12.19
C TRP A 65 20.98 9.48 12.44
N THR A 66 20.92 8.20 12.79
CA THR A 66 19.66 7.49 13.02
C THR A 66 18.91 7.99 14.25
N ALA A 67 19.62 8.46 15.27
CA ALA A 67 19.02 9.06 16.45
C ALA A 67 18.39 10.44 16.18
N HIS A 68 18.78 11.09 15.06
CA HIS A 68 18.39 12.45 14.73
C HIS A 68 17.50 12.58 13.49
N CYS A 69 17.22 11.49 12.82
CA CYS A 69 16.38 11.47 11.63
C CYS A 69 15.38 10.31 11.68
N PRO A 70 14.08 10.57 11.58
CA PRO A 70 13.09 9.48 11.54
C PRO A 70 13.01 8.80 10.18
N TRP A 71 13.58 9.39 9.12
CA TRP A 71 13.52 8.81 7.80
C TRP A 71 14.57 7.73 7.58
N ARG A 72 14.16 6.68 6.83
CA ARG A 72 15.00 5.60 6.32
C ARG A 72 14.63 5.35 4.87
N VAL A 73 15.58 4.84 4.08
CA VAL A 73 15.35 4.36 2.72
C VAL A 73 16.03 3.01 2.61
N PHE A 74 15.27 1.99 2.23
CA PHE A 74 15.79 0.63 2.04
C PHE A 74 15.53 0.16 0.62
N ARG A 75 16.56 -0.37 -0.03
CA ARG A 75 16.41 -1.09 -1.29
C ARG A 75 15.84 -2.48 -1.01
N THR A 76 14.99 -2.96 -1.92
CA THR A 76 14.45 -4.33 -1.79
C THR A 76 15.56 -5.39 -1.83
N TYR A 77 15.38 -6.44 -1.03
CA TYR A 77 16.28 -7.59 -1.03
C TYR A 77 16.18 -8.48 -2.27
N ALA A 78 15.09 -8.37 -3.05
CA ALA A 78 14.91 -9.15 -4.26
C ALA A 78 15.81 -8.69 -5.41
N MET A 79 16.39 -7.49 -5.33
CA MET A 79 17.24 -6.94 -6.38
C MET A 79 18.71 -7.35 -6.19
N VAL A 80 19.29 -7.85 -7.26
CA VAL A 80 20.72 -8.16 -7.31
C VAL A 80 21.52 -6.86 -7.41
N ASP A 81 22.62 -6.74 -6.67
CA ASP A 81 23.45 -5.53 -6.59
C ASP A 81 24.01 -5.04 -7.93
N THR A 82 24.12 -5.93 -8.92
CA THR A 82 24.63 -5.62 -10.26
C THR A 82 23.66 -4.86 -11.16
N VAL A 83 22.37 -4.80 -10.78
CA VAL A 83 21.34 -4.10 -11.56
C VAL A 83 21.28 -2.62 -11.16
N LYS A 84 21.27 -1.72 -12.16
CA LYS A 84 21.11 -0.29 -11.92
C LYS A 84 19.78 -0.04 -11.20
N ALA A 85 19.87 0.48 -9.98
CA ALA A 85 18.71 0.73 -9.14
C ALA A 85 17.79 1.81 -9.74
N LYS A 86 16.50 1.53 -9.75
CA LYS A 86 15.44 2.50 -10.02
C LYS A 86 14.93 3.08 -8.68
N PRO A 87 14.29 4.24 -8.69
CA PRO A 87 13.64 4.77 -7.49
C PRO A 87 12.63 3.79 -6.87
N THR A 88 11.86 3.10 -7.71
CA THR A 88 10.84 2.12 -7.33
C THR A 88 11.39 0.77 -6.82
N ASP A 89 12.70 0.56 -6.86
CA ASP A 89 13.36 -0.58 -6.21
C ASP A 89 13.61 -0.35 -4.71
N SER A 90 13.06 0.72 -4.15
CA SER A 90 13.27 1.11 -2.76
C SER A 90 11.93 1.45 -2.10
N ILE A 91 11.91 1.31 -0.78
CA ILE A 91 10.84 1.82 0.08
C ILE A 91 11.34 3.04 0.85
N ALA A 92 10.45 4.00 1.11
CA ALA A 92 10.70 5.06 2.08
C ALA A 92 10.01 4.70 3.40
N VAL A 93 10.67 4.96 4.51
CA VAL A 93 10.18 4.63 5.85
C VAL A 93 10.31 5.83 6.75
N TYR A 94 9.24 6.08 7.52
CA TYR A 94 9.22 7.04 8.61
C TYR A 94 9.07 6.29 9.94
N VAL A 95 10.11 6.29 10.75
CA VAL A 95 10.12 5.68 12.08
C VAL A 95 9.27 6.55 13.01
N GLN A 96 8.13 6.03 13.47
CA GLN A 96 7.23 6.71 14.40
C GLN A 96 7.63 6.45 15.86
N ARG A 97 8.10 5.22 16.11
CA ARG A 97 8.61 4.78 17.41
C ARG A 97 9.67 3.70 17.20
N GLU A 98 10.76 3.81 17.92
CA GLU A 98 11.78 2.77 18.00
C GLU A 98 11.41 1.76 19.11
N GLY A 99 11.52 0.48 18.79
CA GLY A 99 11.34 -0.61 19.74
C GLY A 99 12.63 -0.90 20.50
N THR A 100 12.48 -1.64 21.59
CA THR A 100 13.61 -2.09 22.43
C THR A 100 13.99 -3.54 22.17
N GLY A 101 13.31 -4.21 21.24
CA GLY A 101 13.57 -5.59 20.88
C GLY A 101 14.98 -5.80 20.31
N ARG A 102 15.46 -7.01 20.44
CA ARG A 102 16.81 -7.41 19.98
C ARG A 102 16.78 -8.16 18.67
N MET A 103 15.64 -8.74 18.31
CA MET A 103 15.49 -9.52 17.09
C MET A 103 15.04 -8.66 15.93
N THR A 104 15.75 -8.81 14.82
CA THR A 104 15.33 -8.37 13.49
C THR A 104 14.91 -9.60 12.70
N PRO A 105 13.68 -9.65 12.16
CA PRO A 105 13.22 -10.81 11.40
C PRO A 105 14.04 -11.06 10.14
N ILE A 106 14.12 -12.31 9.73
CA ILE A 106 14.58 -12.72 8.39
C ILE A 106 13.38 -13.27 7.59
N ALA A 107 13.56 -13.46 6.29
CA ALA A 107 12.47 -13.85 5.37
C ALA A 107 11.71 -15.12 5.80
N THR A 108 12.40 -16.07 6.47
CA THR A 108 11.82 -17.33 6.92
C THR A 108 11.14 -17.28 8.27
N ASP A 109 11.30 -16.19 9.01
CA ASP A 109 10.70 -16.05 10.35
C ASP A 109 9.19 -15.85 10.27
N SER A 110 8.50 -16.24 11.34
CA SER A 110 7.13 -15.84 11.60
C SER A 110 7.11 -14.61 12.48
N ILE A 111 6.16 -13.72 12.24
CA ILE A 111 6.01 -12.47 12.97
C ILE A 111 4.58 -12.29 13.47
N ARG A 112 4.44 -11.46 14.52
CA ARG A 112 3.16 -10.88 14.93
C ARG A 112 3.25 -9.38 14.72
N MET A 113 2.28 -8.81 14.03
CA MET A 113 2.24 -7.37 13.80
C MET A 113 0.82 -6.81 13.85
N ASN A 114 0.70 -5.58 14.31
CA ASN A 114 -0.44 -4.74 13.99
C ASN A 114 -0.14 -3.93 12.74
N PHE A 115 -1.12 -3.76 11.88
CA PHE A 115 -0.95 -2.96 10.68
C PHE A 115 -2.22 -2.24 10.26
N LEU A 116 -2.02 -1.13 9.56
CA LEU A 116 -3.03 -0.35 8.85
C LEU A 116 -2.47 0.00 7.49
N GLY A 117 -3.16 -0.43 6.42
CA GLY A 117 -2.83 -0.10 5.04
C GLY A 117 -3.79 0.93 4.48
N ARG A 118 -3.24 2.00 3.87
CA ARG A 118 -3.98 3.08 3.22
C ARG A 118 -3.49 3.31 1.81
N TYR A 119 -4.40 3.77 0.97
CA TYR A 119 -4.03 4.45 -0.29
C TYR A 119 -3.46 5.84 0.00
N ILE A 120 -2.96 6.50 -1.03
CA ILE A 120 -2.63 7.92 -0.96
C ILE A 120 -3.90 8.75 -0.70
N PRO A 121 -3.81 9.95 -0.10
CA PRO A 121 -4.92 10.89 -0.05
C PRO A 121 -5.47 11.15 -1.45
N ASN A 122 -6.78 11.00 -1.60
CA ASN A 122 -7.46 11.17 -2.87
C ASN A 122 -8.27 12.46 -2.89
N VAL A 123 -7.66 13.54 -3.35
CA VAL A 123 -8.27 14.89 -3.37
C VAL A 123 -9.54 14.98 -4.24
N LEU A 124 -9.79 13.98 -5.10
CA LEU A 124 -10.99 13.91 -5.92
C LEU A 124 -12.12 13.14 -5.23
N SER A 125 -11.87 12.50 -4.08
CA SER A 125 -12.88 11.75 -3.35
C SER A 125 -13.89 12.66 -2.66
N THR A 126 -15.12 12.23 -2.64
CA THR A 126 -16.21 12.86 -1.85
C THR A 126 -16.14 12.45 -0.38
N ASP A 127 -15.49 11.34 -0.06
CA ASP A 127 -15.25 10.90 1.31
C ASP A 127 -14.10 11.69 1.95
N GLU A 128 -14.35 12.27 3.13
CA GLU A 128 -13.38 13.13 3.81
C GLU A 128 -12.13 12.38 4.29
N GLU A 129 -12.29 11.15 4.76
CA GLU A 129 -11.16 10.35 5.21
C GLU A 129 -10.29 9.95 4.02
N ALA A 130 -10.90 9.49 2.93
CA ALA A 130 -10.21 9.17 1.69
C ALA A 130 -9.49 10.39 1.13
N ARG A 131 -10.12 11.58 1.18
CA ARG A 131 -9.55 12.83 0.67
C ARG A 131 -8.34 13.32 1.46
N THR A 132 -8.38 13.21 2.78
CA THR A 132 -7.37 13.82 3.67
C THR A 132 -6.29 12.85 4.11
N ARG A 133 -6.62 11.59 4.33
CA ARG A 133 -5.73 10.56 4.90
C ARG A 133 -5.50 9.34 4.01
N GLY A 134 -6.29 9.21 2.95
CA GLY A 134 -6.35 8.03 2.12
C GLY A 134 -7.27 6.95 2.69
N GLU A 135 -8.00 6.28 1.79
CA GLU A 135 -8.90 5.18 2.13
C GLU A 135 -8.13 4.01 2.77
N VAL A 136 -8.72 3.40 3.80
CA VAL A 136 -8.19 2.19 4.43
C VAL A 136 -8.60 0.97 3.62
N PHE A 137 -7.62 0.22 3.09
CA PHE A 137 -7.89 -1.01 2.35
C PHE A 137 -7.62 -2.29 3.17
N ALA A 138 -6.78 -2.22 4.22
CA ALA A 138 -6.46 -3.36 5.05
C ALA A 138 -6.03 -2.93 6.48
N TYR A 139 -6.36 -3.76 7.46
CA TYR A 139 -5.96 -3.53 8.85
C TYR A 139 -5.98 -4.84 9.64
N SER A 140 -5.21 -4.86 10.74
CA SER A 140 -5.32 -5.89 11.78
C SER A 140 -6.16 -5.36 12.94
N GLY A 141 -7.06 -6.17 13.47
CA GLY A 141 -7.94 -5.75 14.55
C GLY A 141 -9.42 -5.79 14.20
N VAL A 142 -10.27 -5.19 15.03
CA VAL A 142 -11.73 -5.32 14.95
C VAL A 142 -12.43 -4.08 14.41
N SER A 143 -11.73 -2.98 14.22
CA SER A 143 -12.33 -1.70 13.80
C SER A 143 -11.56 -1.05 12.65
N LYS A 144 -12.31 -0.45 11.73
CA LYS A 144 -11.78 0.47 10.72
C LYS A 144 -11.44 1.85 11.28
N ASP A 145 -11.78 2.11 12.53
CA ASP A 145 -11.41 3.38 13.17
C ASP A 145 -9.90 3.49 13.27
N SER A 146 -9.37 4.22 12.34
CA SER A 146 -7.94 4.41 12.14
C SER A 146 -7.26 5.20 13.24
N THR A 147 -8.01 5.86 14.11
CA THR A 147 -7.45 6.63 15.23
C THR A 147 -7.00 5.70 16.36
N ASN A 148 -7.58 4.51 16.45
CA ASN A 148 -7.37 3.57 17.56
C ASN A 148 -6.84 2.19 17.17
N ILE A 149 -6.47 1.98 15.90
CA ILE A 149 -6.08 0.65 15.41
C ILE A 149 -4.90 0.02 16.16
N PHE A 150 -4.03 0.83 16.75
CA PHE A 150 -2.90 0.38 17.56
C PHE A 150 -3.18 0.42 19.07
N SER A 151 -4.41 0.77 19.46
CA SER A 151 -4.84 0.65 20.86
C SER A 151 -4.98 -0.82 21.26
N PRO A 152 -4.51 -1.22 22.45
CA PRO A 152 -4.67 -2.59 22.96
C PRO A 152 -6.11 -3.11 22.93
N ASN A 153 -7.10 -2.21 23.03
CA ASN A 153 -8.52 -2.55 23.02
C ASN A 153 -9.05 -2.88 21.62
N TYR A 154 -8.38 -2.44 20.57
CA TYR A 154 -8.85 -2.57 19.17
C TYR A 154 -7.89 -3.36 18.29
N CYS A 155 -6.66 -3.62 18.75
CA CYS A 155 -5.67 -4.36 18.01
C CYS A 155 -5.79 -5.86 18.23
N SER A 156 -5.74 -6.60 17.15
CA SER A 156 -5.52 -8.04 17.16
C SER A 156 -4.32 -8.35 16.28
N PRO A 157 -3.12 -8.55 16.86
CA PRO A 157 -1.93 -8.78 16.07
C PRO A 157 -2.09 -9.98 15.15
N ALA A 158 -1.93 -9.76 13.86
CA ALA A 158 -1.97 -10.80 12.85
C ALA A 158 -0.62 -11.54 12.79
N LYS A 159 -0.68 -12.85 12.51
CA LYS A 159 0.50 -13.71 12.37
C LYS A 159 0.79 -13.93 10.89
N TYR A 160 2.02 -13.67 10.50
CA TYR A 160 2.47 -13.86 9.13
C TYR A 160 3.88 -14.44 9.11
N ARG A 161 4.22 -15.12 8.01
CA ARG A 161 5.62 -15.33 7.64
C ARG A 161 6.10 -14.06 6.94
N VAL A 162 7.34 -13.62 7.20
CA VAL A 162 7.89 -12.41 6.58
C VAL A 162 7.78 -12.48 5.05
N SER A 163 8.19 -13.59 4.45
CA SER A 163 8.14 -13.82 3.00
C SER A 163 6.74 -13.90 2.38
N ASN A 164 5.68 -13.97 3.18
CA ASN A 164 4.30 -14.03 2.69
C ASN A 164 3.65 -12.64 2.56
N ASN A 165 4.41 -11.59 2.80
CA ASN A 165 3.95 -10.21 2.60
C ASN A 165 4.39 -9.71 1.21
N ILE A 166 3.81 -8.59 0.76
CA ILE A 166 4.32 -7.88 -0.41
C ILE A 166 5.79 -7.49 -0.20
N GLU A 167 6.53 -7.39 -1.28
CA GLU A 167 7.99 -7.24 -1.24
C GLU A 167 8.44 -6.04 -0.42
N GLY A 168 7.77 -4.90 -0.56
CA GLY A 168 8.11 -3.70 0.21
C GLY A 168 7.89 -3.87 1.71
N VAL A 169 6.82 -4.56 2.13
CA VAL A 169 6.58 -4.86 3.55
C VAL A 169 7.59 -5.88 4.06
N SER A 170 7.88 -6.94 3.29
CA SER A 170 8.93 -7.92 3.64
C SER A 170 10.29 -7.25 3.81
N THR A 171 10.62 -6.29 2.95
CA THR A 171 11.86 -5.51 3.06
C THR A 171 11.88 -4.71 4.36
N ALA A 172 10.81 -3.97 4.69
CA ALA A 172 10.74 -3.19 5.92
C ALA A 172 10.87 -4.06 7.17
N LEU A 173 10.12 -5.16 7.24
CA LEU A 173 10.14 -6.10 8.38
C LEU A 173 11.54 -6.61 8.69
N GLN A 174 12.36 -6.86 7.67
CA GLN A 174 13.73 -7.33 7.85
C GLN A 174 14.71 -6.25 8.34
N HIS A 175 14.24 -5.04 8.56
CA HIS A 175 14.96 -3.93 9.20
C HIS A 175 14.35 -3.49 10.54
N MET A 176 13.13 -3.98 10.86
CA MET A 176 12.42 -3.65 12.10
C MET A 176 12.91 -4.51 13.27
N ARG A 177 12.73 -3.99 14.48
CA ARG A 177 12.87 -4.73 15.74
C ARG A 177 11.53 -4.82 16.46
N THR A 178 11.38 -5.79 17.32
CA THR A 178 10.18 -5.90 18.15
C THR A 178 9.94 -4.60 18.94
N GLY A 179 8.72 -4.08 18.85
CA GLY A 179 8.31 -2.81 19.44
C GLY A 179 8.41 -1.61 18.49
N ASP A 180 9.07 -1.73 17.35
CA ASP A 180 9.08 -0.68 16.33
C ASP A 180 7.67 -0.40 15.82
N GLN A 181 7.41 0.89 15.57
CA GLN A 181 6.24 1.34 14.83
C GLN A 181 6.70 2.25 13.69
N TRP A 182 6.48 1.79 12.45
CA TRP A 182 6.94 2.47 11.25
C TRP A 182 5.80 2.79 10.31
N ARG A 183 5.89 3.92 9.63
CA ARG A 183 5.09 4.20 8.43
C ARG A 183 5.94 3.93 7.21
N ILE A 184 5.44 3.07 6.33
CA ILE A 184 6.18 2.52 5.19
C ILE A 184 5.45 2.93 3.93
N TYR A 185 6.17 3.52 2.99
CA TYR A 185 5.69 3.95 1.69
C TYR A 185 6.23 2.97 0.64
N VAL A 186 5.34 2.19 0.08
CA VAL A 186 5.66 1.09 -0.82
C VAL A 186 5.19 1.46 -2.23
N PRO A 187 6.09 1.57 -3.23
CA PRO A 187 5.69 1.81 -4.61
C PRO A 187 4.90 0.62 -5.16
N SER A 188 4.12 0.83 -6.21
CA SER A 188 3.26 -0.20 -6.79
C SER A 188 4.03 -1.45 -7.20
N GLU A 189 5.26 -1.30 -7.70
CA GLU A 189 6.14 -2.40 -8.15
C GLU A 189 6.56 -3.34 -7.02
N LEU A 190 6.71 -2.83 -5.80
CA LEU A 190 7.03 -3.63 -4.60
C LEU A 190 5.77 -3.97 -3.79
N ALA A 191 4.59 -3.68 -4.32
CA ALA A 191 3.29 -3.97 -3.76
C ALA A 191 2.54 -5.00 -4.62
N TYR A 192 1.43 -4.61 -5.27
CA TYR A 192 0.61 -5.52 -6.08
C TYR A 192 0.71 -5.24 -7.58
N GLY A 193 1.53 -4.28 -8.01
CA GLY A 193 1.77 -3.97 -9.41
C GLY A 193 0.57 -3.35 -10.12
N THR A 194 0.50 -3.60 -11.42
CA THR A 194 -0.51 -3.04 -12.33
C THR A 194 -1.75 -3.92 -12.51
N THR A 195 -1.74 -5.13 -11.97
CA THR A 195 -2.84 -6.10 -12.10
C THR A 195 -3.15 -6.71 -10.75
N SER A 196 -4.08 -6.15 -10.01
CA SER A 196 -4.49 -6.69 -8.71
C SER A 196 -6.01 -6.73 -8.58
N SER A 197 -6.51 -7.81 -7.97
CA SER A 197 -7.90 -7.94 -7.53
C SER A 197 -8.08 -7.62 -6.03
N TYR A 198 -6.99 -7.44 -5.27
CA TYR A 198 -7.02 -7.20 -3.82
C TYR A 198 -7.03 -5.72 -3.47
N VAL A 199 -6.31 -4.93 -4.26
CA VAL A 199 -6.20 -3.47 -4.10
C VAL A 199 -6.33 -2.85 -5.48
N ARG A 200 -6.61 -1.56 -5.53
CA ARG A 200 -6.60 -0.83 -6.81
C ARG A 200 -5.22 -0.95 -7.46
N ALA A 201 -5.20 -1.33 -8.72
CA ALA A 201 -3.97 -1.49 -9.50
C ALA A 201 -3.15 -0.20 -9.54
N SER A 202 -1.84 -0.30 -9.71
CA SER A 202 -0.91 0.83 -9.77
C SER A 202 -0.96 1.76 -8.57
N SER A 203 -1.32 1.23 -7.40
CA SER A 203 -1.34 2.00 -6.15
C SER A 203 -0.02 1.87 -5.42
N MET A 204 0.61 3.00 -5.08
CA MET A 204 1.51 2.98 -3.93
C MET A 204 0.71 2.75 -2.66
N LEU A 205 1.28 2.02 -1.72
CA LEU A 205 0.61 1.68 -0.47
C LEU A 205 1.33 2.29 0.72
N ILE A 206 0.56 2.84 1.64
CA ILE A 206 1.07 3.42 2.88
C ILE A 206 0.68 2.47 4.02
N TYR A 207 1.65 1.76 4.56
CA TYR A 207 1.43 0.91 5.73
C TYR A 207 1.94 1.60 7.00
N THR A 208 1.15 1.55 8.06
CA THR A 208 1.66 1.73 9.41
C THR A 208 1.73 0.36 10.06
N ILE A 209 2.91 -0.06 10.51
CA ILE A 209 3.15 -1.38 11.09
C ILE A 209 3.77 -1.22 12.46
N GLU A 210 3.24 -1.96 13.43
CA GLU A 210 3.85 -2.18 14.74
C GLU A 210 4.27 -3.66 14.84
N LEU A 211 5.57 -3.92 14.92
CA LEU A 211 6.10 -5.28 15.07
C LEU A 211 6.00 -5.72 16.53
N LYS A 212 5.13 -6.68 16.81
CA LYS A 212 4.84 -7.15 18.17
C LYS A 212 5.71 -8.32 18.61
N GLY A 213 6.16 -9.15 17.66
CA GLY A 213 6.96 -10.31 18.01
C GLY A 213 7.55 -11.02 16.80
N VAL A 214 8.63 -11.74 17.05
CA VAL A 214 9.37 -12.54 16.07
C VAL A 214 9.52 -13.96 16.61
N TRP A 215 9.27 -14.95 15.77
CA TRP A 215 9.49 -16.37 16.05
C TRP A 215 10.32 -17.01 14.96
N ARG A 216 11.52 -17.46 15.32
CA ARG A 216 12.48 -18.08 14.40
C ARG A 216 12.53 -19.60 14.57
N SER A 217 12.48 -20.03 15.81
CA SER A 217 12.49 -21.45 16.16
C SER A 217 11.90 -21.66 17.54
N SER A 218 11.78 -22.90 17.98
CA SER A 218 11.30 -23.21 19.33
C SER A 218 12.17 -22.61 20.45
N THR A 219 13.39 -22.21 20.14
CA THR A 219 14.38 -21.71 21.11
C THR A 219 14.67 -20.23 21.01
N ILE A 220 14.25 -19.55 19.92
CA ILE A 220 14.55 -18.15 19.67
C ILE A 220 13.23 -17.42 19.34
N ASN A 221 12.65 -16.80 20.34
CA ASN A 221 11.38 -16.09 20.24
C ASN A 221 11.44 -14.76 20.99
N GLU A 222 10.80 -13.74 20.47
CA GLU A 222 10.66 -12.45 21.11
C GLU A 222 9.25 -11.91 20.88
N GLY A 223 8.53 -11.55 21.96
CA GLY A 223 7.20 -10.96 21.90
C GLY A 223 6.10 -11.88 21.35
N TRP A 224 6.31 -13.17 21.38
CA TRP A 224 5.37 -14.17 20.79
C TRP A 224 4.21 -14.55 21.71
#